data_d957d6d61aa7da77d448267c0aea7f10
#
_entry.id   d957d6d61aa7da77d448267c0aea7f10
#
_cell.length_a   1.000
_cell.length_b   1.000
_cell.length_c   1.000
_cell.angle_alpha   90.00
_cell.angle_beta   90.00
_cell.angle_gamma   90.00
#
_symmetry.space_group_name_H-M   'P 1'
#
loop_
_entity.id
_entity.type
_entity.pdbx_description
1 polymer ?
#
loop_
_entity_poly.entity_id
_entity_poly.type
_entity_poly.pdbx_seq_one_letter_code
_entity_poly.pdbx_strand_id
1 'polypeptide(L)'
;EFGADLGQQVAFLGESGRALAAAVRHPGRVRWRDTLAIAEEAGVNALPIVTLVAFILGVIIAYQSAVAMRQFGAEVYVADLIGISMVRELAPLMTAILLAGRSGAAFAAEIGTMRVNEEVDALTTFGFDPVRFLVLPRVLAALAVTPLLAVYADVVSILGGALILLTFQVPLVTYFNEVFTLVQMNDLLGGLFKCLVFGLVIA
;
A
#
# COMPACT_ATOMS: atom_id res chain seq x y z
N GLU A 1 0.49 5.78 34.60
CA GLU A 1 0.50 6.50 33.30
C GLU A 1 0.47 5.52 32.13
N PHE A 2 1.40 4.57 32.03
CA PHE A 2 1.48 3.60 30.92
C PHE A 2 0.22 2.73 30.72
N GLY A 3 -0.46 2.35 31.83
CA GLY A 3 -1.69 1.56 31.77
C GLY A 3 -2.92 2.36 31.29
N ALA A 4 -2.96 3.66 31.57
CA ALA A 4 -4.02 4.56 31.11
C ALA A 4 -3.88 4.85 29.61
N ASP A 5 -2.65 5.02 29.14
CA ASP A 5 -2.35 5.24 27.72
C ASP A 5 -2.70 4.03 26.86
N LEU A 6 -2.38 2.81 27.33
CA LEU A 6 -2.78 1.58 26.66
C LEU A 6 -4.30 1.43 26.60
N GLY A 7 -5.01 1.78 27.68
CA GLY A 7 -6.47 1.75 27.71
C GLY A 7 -7.10 2.69 26.68
N GLN A 8 -6.54 3.90 26.50
CA GLN A 8 -7.00 4.85 25.51
C GLN A 8 -6.75 4.37 24.08
N GLN A 9 -5.57 3.78 23.81
CA GLN A 9 -5.24 3.22 22.49
C GLN A 9 -6.19 2.06 22.11
N VAL A 10 -6.45 1.15 23.05
CA VAL A 10 -7.40 0.04 22.82
C VAL A 10 -8.82 0.54 22.61
N ALA A 11 -9.25 1.57 23.34
CA ALA A 11 -10.55 2.20 23.16
C ALA A 11 -10.67 2.83 21.77
N PHE A 12 -9.64 3.58 21.33
CA PHE A 12 -9.58 4.20 20.01
C PHE A 12 -9.64 3.16 18.88
N LEU A 13 -8.87 2.07 18.98
CA LEU A 13 -8.94 0.96 18.01
C LEU A 13 -10.34 0.32 17.99
N GLY A 14 -10.96 0.16 19.15
CA GLY A 14 -12.33 -0.35 19.24
C GLY A 14 -13.38 0.58 18.62
N GLU A 15 -13.23 1.89 18.77
CA GLU A 15 -14.10 2.89 18.16
C GLU A 15 -13.90 2.95 16.65
N SER A 16 -12.66 2.95 16.17
CA SER A 16 -12.31 2.91 14.76
C SER A 16 -12.85 1.64 14.09
N GLY A 17 -12.70 0.50 14.72
CA GLY A 17 -13.26 -0.78 14.25
C GLY A 17 -14.79 -0.77 14.15
N ARG A 18 -15.47 -0.19 15.17
CA ARG A 18 -16.94 -0.02 15.13
C ARG A 18 -17.39 0.96 14.06
N ALA A 19 -16.65 2.05 13.84
CA ALA A 19 -16.93 3.01 12.79
C ALA A 19 -16.77 2.37 11.41
N LEU A 20 -15.72 1.57 11.19
CA LEU A 20 -15.50 0.83 9.96
C LEU A 20 -16.61 -0.22 9.71
N ALA A 21 -16.97 -1.00 10.73
CA ALA A 21 -18.07 -1.96 10.64
C ALA A 21 -19.43 -1.27 10.34
N ALA A 22 -19.67 -0.09 10.89
CA ALA A 22 -20.87 0.71 10.61
C ALA A 22 -20.84 1.26 9.18
N ALA A 23 -19.66 1.66 8.66
CA ALA A 23 -19.50 2.11 7.28
C ALA A 23 -19.81 1.01 6.26
N VAL A 24 -19.38 -0.23 6.52
CA VAL A 24 -19.68 -1.39 5.69
C VAL A 24 -21.20 -1.69 5.70
N ARG A 25 -21.85 -1.57 6.86
CA ARG A 25 -23.31 -1.82 6.97
C ARG A 25 -24.19 -0.70 6.40
N HIS A 26 -23.72 0.53 6.46
CA HIS A 26 -24.46 1.72 6.04
C HIS A 26 -23.61 2.63 5.13
N PRO A 27 -23.28 2.20 3.90
CA PRO A 27 -22.40 2.93 3.00
C PRO A 27 -22.91 4.32 2.61
N GLY A 28 -24.24 4.55 2.69
CA GLY A 28 -24.86 5.86 2.41
C GLY A 28 -24.55 6.95 3.46
N ARG A 29 -23.99 6.60 4.63
CA ARG A 29 -23.55 7.56 5.66
C ARG A 29 -22.09 7.95 5.57
N VAL A 30 -21.32 7.30 4.67
CA VAL A 30 -19.92 7.59 4.45
C VAL A 30 -19.80 8.82 3.55
N ARG A 31 -18.86 9.70 3.89
CA ARG A 31 -18.55 10.92 3.12
C ARG A 31 -17.63 10.57 1.93
N TRP A 32 -18.18 9.91 0.94
CA TRP A 32 -17.41 9.40 -0.21
C TRP A 32 -16.61 10.49 -0.94
N ARG A 33 -17.15 11.70 -1.04
CA ARG A 33 -16.42 12.81 -1.69
C ARG A 33 -15.11 13.14 -0.98
N ASP A 34 -15.14 13.17 0.34
CA ASP A 34 -13.95 13.47 1.14
C ASP A 34 -12.98 12.28 1.13
N THR A 35 -13.52 11.06 1.26
CA THR A 35 -12.72 9.83 1.14
C THR A 35 -12.00 9.75 -0.20
N LEU A 36 -12.67 10.07 -1.31
CA LEU A 36 -12.06 10.06 -2.64
C LEU A 36 -11.03 11.17 -2.80
N ALA A 37 -11.28 12.37 -2.28
CA ALA A 37 -10.32 13.47 -2.33
C ALA A 37 -9.04 13.12 -1.54
N ILE A 38 -9.18 12.55 -0.34
CA ILE A 38 -8.05 12.08 0.47
C ILE A 38 -7.31 10.93 -0.24
N ALA A 39 -8.04 10.01 -0.85
CA ALA A 39 -7.46 8.89 -1.60
C ALA A 39 -6.67 9.37 -2.83
N GLU A 40 -7.23 10.33 -3.57
CA GLU A 40 -6.55 10.94 -4.72
C GLU A 40 -5.26 11.64 -4.29
N GLU A 41 -5.33 12.48 -3.27
CA GLU A 41 -4.16 13.20 -2.76
C GLU A 41 -3.09 12.25 -2.23
N ALA A 42 -3.46 11.27 -1.41
CA ALA A 42 -2.54 10.29 -0.86
C ALA A 42 -1.91 9.41 -1.96
N GLY A 43 -2.71 8.99 -2.93
CA GLY A 43 -2.27 8.16 -4.05
C GLY A 43 -1.34 8.90 -5.01
N VAL A 44 -1.78 10.05 -5.54
CA VAL A 44 -1.00 10.84 -6.51
C VAL A 44 0.33 11.28 -5.91
N ASN A 45 0.29 11.75 -4.68
CA ASN A 45 1.49 12.18 -3.98
C ASN A 45 2.47 11.02 -3.69
N ALA A 46 2.02 9.77 -3.59
CA ALA A 46 2.88 8.61 -3.38
C ALA A 46 3.48 8.06 -4.69
N LEU A 47 2.88 8.32 -5.84
CA LEU A 47 3.33 7.78 -7.13
C LEU A 47 4.83 7.97 -7.41
N PRO A 48 5.43 9.18 -7.26
CA PRO A 48 6.83 9.36 -7.63
C PRO A 48 7.78 8.49 -6.79
N ILE A 49 7.55 8.40 -5.49
CA ILE A 49 8.41 7.59 -4.62
C ILE A 49 8.17 6.10 -4.82
N VAL A 50 6.92 5.67 -5.03
CA VAL A 50 6.59 4.27 -5.32
C VAL A 50 7.21 3.85 -6.65
N THR A 51 7.14 4.69 -7.69
CA THR A 51 7.78 4.44 -8.99
C THR A 51 9.29 4.23 -8.83
N LEU A 52 9.95 5.16 -8.14
CA LEU A 52 11.40 5.09 -7.96
C LEU A 52 11.81 3.82 -7.21
N VAL A 53 11.17 3.55 -6.09
CA VAL A 53 11.53 2.42 -5.23
C VAL A 53 11.19 1.09 -5.89
N ALA A 54 10.00 0.95 -6.49
CA ALA A 54 9.58 -0.27 -7.19
C ALA A 54 10.50 -0.58 -8.38
N PHE A 55 10.86 0.44 -9.18
CA PHE A 55 11.78 0.29 -10.30
C PHE A 55 13.16 -0.20 -9.83
N ILE A 56 13.74 0.46 -8.83
CA ILE A 56 15.05 0.10 -8.28
C ILE A 56 15.03 -1.32 -7.70
N LEU A 57 13.99 -1.70 -6.99
CA LEU A 57 13.85 -3.06 -6.45
C LEU A 57 13.77 -4.11 -7.57
N GLY A 58 12.98 -3.85 -8.61
CA GLY A 58 12.92 -4.72 -9.78
C GLY A 58 14.30 -4.91 -10.43
N VAL A 59 15.05 -3.83 -10.60
CA VAL A 59 16.43 -3.83 -11.11
C VAL A 59 17.37 -4.63 -10.20
N ILE A 60 17.34 -4.41 -8.89
CA ILE A 60 18.22 -5.07 -7.93
C ILE A 60 17.95 -6.58 -7.91
N ILE A 61 16.69 -6.99 -7.80
CA ILE A 61 16.32 -8.41 -7.74
C ILE A 61 16.68 -9.11 -9.06
N ALA A 62 16.38 -8.47 -10.19
CA ALA A 62 16.75 -8.99 -11.50
C ALA A 62 18.25 -9.21 -11.62
N TYR A 63 19.06 -8.21 -11.25
CA TYR A 63 20.51 -8.28 -11.36
C TYR A 63 21.09 -9.36 -10.43
N GLN A 64 20.69 -9.38 -9.15
CA GLN A 64 21.17 -10.37 -8.20
C GLN A 64 20.82 -11.80 -8.63
N SER A 65 19.57 -12.01 -9.05
CA SER A 65 19.11 -13.32 -9.51
C SER A 65 19.77 -13.74 -10.82
N ALA A 66 19.95 -12.81 -11.78
CA ALA A 66 20.58 -13.11 -13.07
C ALA A 66 22.06 -13.51 -12.90
N VAL A 67 22.81 -12.81 -12.04
CA VAL A 67 24.21 -13.17 -11.75
C VAL A 67 24.32 -14.57 -11.16
N ALA A 68 23.43 -14.94 -10.24
CA ALA A 68 23.41 -16.27 -9.64
C ALA A 68 22.99 -17.36 -10.64
N MET A 69 21.93 -17.13 -11.41
CA MET A 69 21.37 -18.11 -12.35
C MET A 69 22.23 -18.31 -13.60
N ARG A 70 23.02 -17.31 -13.99
CA ARG A 70 23.94 -17.40 -15.13
C ARG A 70 24.97 -18.53 -14.99
N GLN A 71 25.37 -18.84 -13.76
CA GLN A 71 26.31 -19.96 -13.49
C GLN A 71 25.75 -21.31 -13.87
N PHE A 72 24.41 -21.42 -13.95
CA PHE A 72 23.68 -22.62 -14.27
C PHE A 72 23.05 -22.59 -15.67
N GLY A 73 23.24 -21.50 -16.44
CA GLY A 73 22.56 -21.30 -17.75
C GLY A 73 21.05 -21.19 -17.64
N ALA A 74 20.55 -20.68 -16.51
CA ALA A 74 19.14 -20.66 -16.13
C ALA A 74 18.57 -19.24 -16.02
N GLU A 75 19.08 -18.28 -16.81
CA GLU A 75 18.71 -16.86 -16.76
C GLU A 75 17.23 -16.62 -17.02
N VAL A 76 16.56 -17.50 -17.75
CA VAL A 76 15.11 -17.38 -18.06
C VAL A 76 14.27 -17.46 -16.78
N TYR A 77 14.65 -18.31 -15.82
CA TYR A 77 13.93 -18.44 -14.55
C TYR A 77 14.06 -17.22 -13.61
N VAL A 78 14.89 -16.27 -13.95
CA VAL A 78 14.94 -14.96 -13.22
C VAL A 78 13.62 -14.22 -13.34
N ALA A 79 12.92 -14.36 -14.48
CA ALA A 79 11.60 -13.76 -14.69
C ALA A 79 10.58 -14.27 -13.66
N ASP A 80 10.63 -15.56 -13.36
CA ASP A 80 9.77 -16.24 -12.38
C ASP A 80 10.00 -15.71 -10.97
N LEU A 81 11.28 -15.60 -10.60
CA LEU A 81 11.67 -15.10 -9.28
C LEU A 81 11.23 -13.64 -9.07
N ILE A 82 11.38 -12.80 -10.07
CA ILE A 82 10.92 -11.39 -10.01
C ILE A 82 9.40 -11.35 -9.88
N GLY A 83 8.68 -12.04 -10.76
CA GLY A 83 7.23 -12.04 -10.79
C GLY A 83 6.63 -12.45 -9.45
N ILE A 84 7.02 -13.62 -8.92
CA ILE A 84 6.49 -14.12 -7.66
C ILE A 84 6.92 -13.25 -6.48
N SER A 85 8.21 -12.89 -6.39
CA SER A 85 8.72 -12.13 -5.24
C SER A 85 8.09 -10.74 -5.15
N MET A 86 7.89 -10.08 -6.29
CA MET A 86 7.27 -8.75 -6.30
C MET A 86 5.78 -8.84 -5.99
N VAL A 87 5.02 -9.58 -6.78
CA VAL A 87 3.55 -9.62 -6.66
C VAL A 87 3.08 -10.15 -5.31
N ARG A 88 3.76 -11.16 -4.78
CA ARG A 88 3.31 -11.84 -3.57
C ARG A 88 3.78 -11.18 -2.28
N GLU A 89 5.00 -10.61 -2.26
CA GLU A 89 5.62 -10.16 -1.01
C GLU A 89 6.09 -8.71 -1.06
N LEU A 90 6.96 -8.37 -2.02
CA LEU A 90 7.74 -7.14 -1.95
C LEU A 90 6.93 -5.89 -2.30
N ALA A 91 6.10 -5.91 -3.34
CA ALA A 91 5.31 -4.74 -3.69
C ALA A 91 4.25 -4.41 -2.63
N PRO A 92 3.49 -5.38 -2.07
CA PRO A 92 2.64 -5.14 -0.93
C PRO A 92 3.35 -4.53 0.28
N LEU A 93 4.49 -5.11 0.66
CA LEU A 93 5.27 -4.67 1.83
C LEU A 93 5.85 -3.27 1.63
N MET A 94 6.51 -3.03 0.48
CA MET A 94 7.15 -1.74 0.20
C MET A 94 6.13 -0.61 0.05
N THR A 95 5.02 -0.88 -0.63
CA THR A 95 3.92 0.09 -0.75
C THR A 95 3.36 0.45 0.61
N ALA A 96 3.19 -0.54 1.50
CA ALA A 96 2.75 -0.32 2.86
C ALA A 96 3.72 0.57 3.66
N ILE A 97 5.02 0.27 3.61
CA ILE A 97 6.05 1.07 4.31
C ILE A 97 6.08 2.51 3.79
N LEU A 98 6.04 2.70 2.47
CA LEU A 98 6.05 4.03 1.85
C LEU A 98 4.79 4.83 2.21
N LEU A 99 3.63 4.18 2.20
CA LEU A 99 2.36 4.81 2.57
C LEU A 99 2.34 5.16 4.07
N ALA A 100 2.82 4.30 4.94
CA ALA A 100 2.94 4.57 6.38
C ALA A 100 3.83 5.79 6.65
N GLY A 101 5.02 5.82 6.04
CA GLY A 101 6.00 6.89 6.25
C GLY A 101 5.57 8.24 5.70
N ARG A 102 4.76 8.27 4.65
CA ARG A 102 4.32 9.51 4.01
C ARG A 102 2.88 9.87 4.36
N SER A 103 1.92 9.07 3.90
CA SER A 103 0.50 9.40 4.03
C SER A 103 0.01 9.20 5.46
N GLY A 104 0.43 8.14 6.15
CA GLY A 104 0.11 7.93 7.56
C GLY A 104 0.66 9.02 8.45
N ALA A 105 1.92 9.42 8.24
CA ALA A 105 2.52 10.53 8.97
C ALA A 105 1.83 11.88 8.68
N ALA A 106 1.41 12.12 7.43
CA ALA A 106 0.67 13.32 7.06
C ALA A 106 -0.71 13.35 7.72
N PHE A 107 -1.44 12.26 7.73
CA PHE A 107 -2.73 12.15 8.41
C PHE A 107 -2.62 12.42 9.92
N ALA A 108 -1.60 11.84 10.57
CA ALA A 108 -1.34 12.07 11.98
C ALA A 108 -1.01 13.54 12.28
N ALA A 109 -0.19 14.18 11.44
CA ALA A 109 0.17 15.60 11.58
C ALA A 109 -1.05 16.52 11.38
N GLU A 110 -1.90 16.24 10.40
CA GLU A 110 -3.12 17.00 10.14
C GLU A 110 -4.10 16.92 11.31
N ILE A 111 -4.39 15.72 11.81
CA ILE A 111 -5.27 15.53 12.97
C ILE A 111 -4.63 16.17 14.22
N GLY A 112 -3.31 16.07 14.38
CA GLY A 112 -2.58 16.72 15.47
C GLY A 112 -2.73 18.22 15.44
N THR A 113 -2.61 18.85 14.27
CA THR A 113 -2.82 20.29 14.08
C THR A 113 -4.24 20.71 14.40
N MET A 114 -5.25 19.96 13.92
CA MET A 114 -6.66 20.21 14.22
C MET A 114 -6.94 20.14 15.72
N ARG A 115 -6.26 19.24 16.43
CA ARG A 115 -6.39 19.14 17.89
C ARG A 115 -5.78 20.34 18.62
N VAL A 116 -4.60 20.80 18.19
CA VAL A 116 -3.95 21.99 18.77
C VAL A 116 -4.78 23.26 18.53
N ASN A 117 -5.46 23.35 17.39
CA ASN A 117 -6.33 24.48 17.04
C ASN A 117 -7.75 24.36 17.66
N GLU A 118 -7.99 23.39 18.55
CA GLU A 118 -9.29 23.14 19.17
C GLU A 118 -10.43 22.82 18.17
N GLU A 119 -10.10 22.51 16.90
CA GLU A 119 -11.09 22.17 15.86
C GLU A 119 -11.80 20.86 16.17
N VAL A 120 -11.10 19.90 16.79
CA VAL A 120 -11.69 18.61 17.22
C VAL A 120 -12.70 18.84 18.35
N ASP A 121 -12.42 19.76 19.28
CA ASP A 121 -13.32 20.10 20.38
C ASP A 121 -14.54 20.87 19.87
N ALA A 122 -14.36 21.73 18.87
CA ALA A 122 -15.48 22.37 18.18
C ALA A 122 -16.41 21.34 17.52
N LEU A 123 -15.85 20.30 16.84
CA LEU A 123 -16.67 19.22 16.24
C LEU A 123 -17.49 18.47 17.30
N THR A 124 -16.92 18.18 18.47
CA THR A 124 -17.63 17.52 19.55
C THR A 124 -18.75 18.40 20.12
N THR A 125 -18.51 19.71 20.22
CA THR A 125 -19.53 20.68 20.68
C THR A 125 -20.70 20.75 19.72
N PHE A 126 -20.47 20.60 18.42
CA PHE A 126 -21.53 20.50 17.41
C PHE A 126 -22.22 19.13 17.35
N GLY A 127 -21.83 18.18 18.21
CA GLY A 127 -22.42 16.85 18.28
C GLY A 127 -21.93 15.87 17.23
N PHE A 128 -20.81 16.18 16.55
CA PHE A 128 -20.17 15.26 15.62
C PHE A 128 -19.22 14.33 16.35
N ASP A 129 -19.19 13.04 15.93
CA ASP A 129 -18.22 12.07 16.39
C ASP A 129 -16.89 12.25 15.60
N PRO A 130 -15.79 12.71 16.25
CA PRO A 130 -14.52 12.98 15.58
C PRO A 130 -13.95 11.75 14.84
N VAL A 131 -14.12 10.55 15.39
CA VAL A 131 -13.62 9.31 14.78
C VAL A 131 -14.33 9.06 13.45
N ARG A 132 -15.65 9.22 13.40
CA ARG A 132 -16.42 9.04 12.16
C ARG A 132 -16.19 10.14 11.16
N PHE A 133 -15.90 11.35 11.62
CA PHE A 133 -15.76 12.52 10.77
C PHE A 133 -14.36 12.65 10.18
N LEU A 134 -13.31 12.41 10.99
CA LEU A 134 -11.92 12.62 10.61
C LEU A 134 -11.18 11.32 10.28
N VAL A 135 -11.31 10.30 11.13
CA VAL A 135 -10.53 9.06 11.00
C VAL A 135 -11.09 8.16 9.91
N LEU A 136 -12.40 7.93 9.91
CA LEU A 136 -13.02 6.98 8.98
C LEU A 136 -12.74 7.26 7.50
N PRO A 137 -12.84 8.49 6.96
CA PRO A 137 -12.52 8.77 5.57
C PRO A 137 -11.04 8.47 5.23
N ARG A 138 -10.10 8.71 6.16
CA ARG A 138 -8.68 8.44 5.99
C ARG A 138 -8.39 6.94 5.95
N VAL A 139 -9.01 6.17 6.85
CA VAL A 139 -8.91 4.70 6.87
C VAL A 139 -9.42 4.11 5.55
N LEU A 140 -10.60 4.54 5.09
CA LEU A 140 -11.16 4.06 3.83
C LEU A 140 -10.31 4.47 2.62
N ALA A 141 -9.74 5.67 2.63
CA ALA A 141 -8.81 6.13 1.60
C ALA A 141 -7.55 5.25 1.55
N ALA A 142 -6.93 4.98 2.69
CA ALA A 142 -5.74 4.12 2.77
C ALA A 142 -6.06 2.69 2.31
N LEU A 143 -7.19 2.11 2.72
CA LEU A 143 -7.65 0.79 2.26
C LEU A 143 -7.82 0.70 0.75
N ALA A 144 -8.26 1.78 0.10
CA ALA A 144 -8.44 1.81 -1.35
C ALA A 144 -7.10 2.06 -2.08
N VAL A 145 -6.28 2.97 -1.56
CA VAL A 145 -5.04 3.42 -2.21
C VAL A 145 -3.94 2.36 -2.14
N THR A 146 -3.79 1.67 -1.00
CA THR A 146 -2.71 0.69 -0.79
C THR A 146 -2.70 -0.41 -1.86
N PRO A 147 -3.81 -1.12 -2.15
CA PRO A 147 -3.80 -2.15 -3.18
C PRO A 147 -3.59 -1.58 -4.60
N LEU A 148 -4.11 -0.39 -4.89
CA LEU A 148 -3.90 0.25 -6.20
C LEU A 148 -2.42 0.60 -6.43
N LEU A 149 -1.77 1.17 -5.43
CA LEU A 149 -0.33 1.47 -5.48
C LEU A 149 0.53 0.20 -5.54
N ALA A 150 0.11 -0.89 -4.90
CA ALA A 150 0.83 -2.16 -4.97
C ALA A 150 0.78 -2.77 -6.38
N VAL A 151 -0.39 -2.80 -7.02
CA VAL A 151 -0.50 -3.25 -8.42
C VAL A 151 0.33 -2.36 -9.35
N TYR A 152 0.33 -1.06 -9.12
CA TYR A 152 1.19 -0.15 -9.87
C TYR A 152 2.68 -0.46 -9.65
N ALA A 153 3.09 -0.71 -8.39
CA ALA A 153 4.46 -1.07 -8.04
C ALA A 153 4.88 -2.40 -8.68
N ASP A 154 3.97 -3.39 -8.78
CA ASP A 154 4.21 -4.65 -9.49
C ASP A 154 4.58 -4.40 -10.95
N VAL A 155 3.79 -3.61 -11.66
CA VAL A 155 4.04 -3.29 -13.06
C VAL A 155 5.39 -2.59 -13.23
N VAL A 156 5.66 -1.58 -12.41
CA VAL A 156 6.91 -0.80 -12.47
C VAL A 156 8.14 -1.66 -12.17
N SER A 157 8.05 -2.55 -11.19
CA SER A 157 9.15 -3.44 -10.81
C SER A 157 9.44 -4.51 -11.89
N ILE A 158 8.39 -5.07 -12.50
CA ILE A 158 8.53 -5.99 -13.63
C ILE A 158 9.21 -5.29 -14.81
N LEU A 159 8.87 -4.03 -15.10
CA LEU A 159 9.56 -3.24 -16.12
C LEU A 159 11.03 -2.98 -15.77
N GLY A 160 11.33 -2.70 -14.50
CA GLY A 160 12.71 -2.58 -14.01
C GLY A 160 13.53 -3.85 -14.20
N GLY A 161 12.92 -5.00 -13.90
CA GLY A 161 13.51 -6.33 -14.12
C GLY A 161 13.76 -6.64 -15.60
N ALA A 162 12.81 -6.29 -16.47
CA ALA A 162 12.92 -6.44 -17.92
C ALA A 162 14.16 -5.72 -18.49
N LEU A 163 14.45 -4.51 -18.00
CA LEU A 163 15.61 -3.74 -18.43
C LEU A 163 16.93 -4.49 -18.17
N ILE A 164 17.04 -5.12 -17.02
CA ILE A 164 18.25 -5.88 -16.65
C ILE A 164 18.38 -7.15 -17.49
N LEU A 165 17.30 -7.90 -17.70
CA LEU A 165 17.33 -9.14 -18.47
C LEU A 165 17.67 -8.93 -19.95
N LEU A 166 17.39 -7.76 -20.48
CA LEU A 166 17.89 -7.37 -21.82
C LEU A 166 19.43 -7.36 -21.87
N THR A 167 20.12 -6.94 -20.83
CA THR A 167 21.60 -6.97 -20.78
C THR A 167 22.15 -8.40 -20.70
N PHE A 168 21.35 -9.35 -20.24
CA PHE A 168 21.67 -10.77 -20.22
C PHE A 168 21.20 -11.52 -21.48
N GLN A 169 20.80 -10.80 -22.53
CA GLN A 169 20.35 -11.35 -23.82
C GLN A 169 19.10 -12.22 -23.77
N VAL A 170 18.28 -12.07 -22.72
CA VAL A 170 16.98 -12.73 -22.63
C VAL A 170 15.96 -11.90 -23.42
N PRO A 171 15.27 -12.47 -24.43
CA PRO A 171 14.26 -11.75 -25.21
C PRO A 171 13.10 -11.27 -24.32
N LEU A 172 12.65 -10.03 -24.50
CA LEU A 172 11.51 -9.47 -23.75
C LEU A 172 10.25 -10.33 -23.84
N VAL A 173 9.99 -10.90 -25.02
CA VAL A 173 8.83 -11.77 -25.25
C VAL A 173 8.89 -13.00 -24.32
N THR A 174 10.04 -13.62 -24.20
CA THR A 174 10.25 -14.76 -23.30
C THR A 174 10.06 -14.32 -21.84
N TYR A 175 10.65 -13.19 -21.45
CA TYR A 175 10.52 -12.64 -20.11
C TYR A 175 9.05 -12.43 -19.69
N PHE A 176 8.28 -11.69 -20.50
CA PHE A 176 6.88 -11.45 -20.19
C PHE A 176 6.03 -12.72 -20.21
N ASN A 177 6.29 -13.65 -21.14
CA ASN A 177 5.58 -14.92 -21.18
C ASN A 177 5.81 -15.73 -19.90
N GLU A 178 7.04 -15.81 -19.40
CA GLU A 178 7.35 -16.50 -18.15
C GLU A 178 6.64 -15.82 -16.97
N VAL A 179 6.76 -14.51 -16.81
CA VAL A 179 6.08 -13.78 -15.73
C VAL A 179 4.56 -14.04 -15.75
N PHE A 180 3.91 -13.93 -16.92
CA PHE A 180 2.46 -14.12 -17.02
C PHE A 180 2.01 -15.58 -16.88
N THR A 181 2.87 -16.54 -17.21
CA THR A 181 2.56 -17.96 -17.06
C THR A 181 2.65 -18.40 -15.61
N LEU A 182 3.61 -17.86 -14.88
CA LEU A 182 3.89 -18.29 -13.51
C LEU A 182 3.09 -17.55 -12.45
N VAL A 183 2.88 -16.22 -12.62
CA VAL A 183 2.07 -15.43 -11.70
C VAL A 183 0.61 -15.84 -11.82
N GLN A 184 0.15 -16.60 -10.84
CA GLN A 184 -1.24 -17.06 -10.78
C GLN A 184 -2.14 -16.01 -10.16
N MET A 185 -3.43 -16.08 -10.46
CA MET A 185 -4.45 -15.22 -9.83
C MET A 185 -4.43 -15.31 -8.29
N ASN A 186 -4.08 -16.48 -7.75
CA ASN A 186 -3.96 -16.68 -6.30
C ASN A 186 -2.82 -15.85 -5.68
N ASP A 187 -1.72 -15.65 -6.39
CA ASP A 187 -0.58 -14.85 -5.91
C ASP A 187 -0.97 -13.36 -5.88
N LEU A 188 -1.63 -12.90 -6.93
CA LEU A 188 -2.15 -11.53 -7.00
C LEU A 188 -3.18 -11.27 -5.90
N LEU A 189 -4.16 -12.17 -5.71
CA LEU A 189 -5.16 -12.05 -4.66
C LEU A 189 -4.53 -12.10 -3.27
N GLY A 190 -3.52 -12.93 -3.06
CA GLY A 190 -2.76 -13.00 -1.81
C GLY A 190 -2.01 -11.71 -1.52
N GLY A 191 -1.36 -11.10 -2.53
CA GLY A 191 -0.72 -9.80 -2.43
C GLY A 191 -1.71 -8.68 -2.11
N LEU A 192 -2.84 -8.62 -2.83
CA LEU A 192 -3.90 -7.63 -2.59
C LEU A 192 -4.53 -7.77 -1.20
N PHE A 193 -4.74 -8.99 -0.72
CA PHE A 193 -5.22 -9.22 0.64
C PHE A 193 -4.26 -8.67 1.69
N LYS A 194 -2.95 -8.89 1.52
CA LYS A 194 -1.92 -8.30 2.38
C LYS A 194 -1.97 -6.78 2.34
N CYS A 195 -2.15 -6.18 1.16
CA CYS A 195 -2.30 -4.73 1.01
C CYS A 195 -3.48 -4.18 1.79
N LEU A 196 -4.63 -4.87 1.79
CA LEU A 196 -5.79 -4.47 2.57
C LEU A 196 -5.51 -4.51 4.08
N VAL A 197 -4.86 -5.58 4.55
CA VAL A 197 -4.48 -5.69 5.96
C VAL A 197 -3.48 -4.59 6.35
N PHE A 198 -2.47 -4.36 5.54
CA PHE A 198 -1.49 -3.28 5.77
C PHE A 198 -2.15 -1.90 5.72
N GLY A 199 -3.01 -1.64 4.74
CA GLY A 199 -3.75 -0.39 4.65
C GLY A 199 -4.60 -0.11 5.89
N LEU A 200 -5.20 -1.15 6.47
CA LEU A 200 -5.97 -1.04 7.71
C LEU A 200 -5.08 -0.73 8.93
N VAL A 201 -3.87 -1.30 8.98
CA VAL A 201 -2.94 -1.11 10.12
C VAL A 201 -2.26 0.26 10.07
N ILE A 202 -2.05 0.81 8.86
CA ILE A 202 -1.37 2.10 8.65
C ILE A 202 -2.29 3.29 8.94
N ALA A 203 -3.56 3.13 8.64
CA ALA A 203 -4.56 4.19 8.73
C ALA A 203 -5.15 4.37 10.11
#